data_6e82aba35c07ba81f70a710a87028c9e
#
_entry.id   6e82aba35c07ba81f70a710a87028c9e
#
_cell.length_a   1.000
_cell.length_b   1.000
_cell.length_c   1.000
_cell.angle_alpha   90.00
_cell.angle_beta   90.00
_cell.angle_gamma   90.00
#
_symmetry.space_group_name_H-M   'P 1'
#
loop_
_entity.id
_entity.type
_entity.pdbx_description
1 polymer ?
#
loop_
_entity_poly.entity_id
_entity_poly.type
_entity_poly.pdbx_seq_one_letter_code
_entity_poly.pdbx_strand_id
1 'polypeptide(L)'
;LHDALPILINITESAQTYLADLLAKQDDNEGIGIRVFVSQAGTPQAETCIAYCRPGEEKPTDVRKEYSGLLAYFDAASEPYLDEAVVDFAEDRMGGQLTIKAPHSKVPHINPDSPLEDRINYVLHSQVNPGLASHGGMVSLVEIVEEDIAVLQFGGGWQGCGMVDMTLKDGVEKTLLEQLPQLKGVRDVTDHSNTENAF
;
A
#
# COMPACT_ATOMS: atom_id res chain seq x y z
N LEU A 1 17.44 14.80 -8.64
CA LEU A 1 16.52 14.48 -9.73
C LEU A 1 16.22 13.01 -9.60
N HIS A 2 15.13 12.68 -8.88
CA HIS A 2 14.56 11.34 -8.89
C HIS A 2 13.74 11.27 -10.17
N ASP A 3 14.23 10.52 -11.15
CA ASP A 3 13.40 10.02 -12.23
C ASP A 3 12.46 8.98 -11.59
N ALA A 4 11.30 9.43 -11.13
CA ALA A 4 10.20 8.55 -10.79
C ALA A 4 9.83 7.81 -12.08
N LEU A 5 9.99 6.48 -12.07
CA LEU A 5 9.50 5.64 -13.14
C LEU A 5 8.00 5.94 -13.32
N PRO A 6 7.50 6.04 -14.56
CA PRO A 6 6.09 6.37 -14.75
C PRO A 6 5.23 5.25 -14.16
N ILE A 7 4.32 5.62 -13.26
CA ILE A 7 3.31 4.71 -12.70
C ILE A 7 2.61 4.01 -13.88
N LEU A 8 2.70 2.68 -13.92
CA LEU A 8 2.07 1.85 -14.95
C LEU A 8 0.61 1.55 -14.57
N ILE A 9 -0.21 2.60 -14.39
CA ILE A 9 -1.65 2.42 -14.24
C ILE A 9 -2.28 2.45 -15.62
N ASN A 10 -3.05 1.40 -15.91
CA ASN A 10 -3.83 1.31 -17.12
C ASN A 10 -5.30 1.69 -16.83
N ILE A 11 -5.78 2.76 -17.44
CA ILE A 11 -7.21 3.09 -17.50
C ILE A 11 -7.68 2.73 -18.89
N THR A 12 -8.54 1.71 -19.03
CA THR A 12 -9.03 1.26 -20.33
C THR A 12 -9.82 2.35 -21.03
N GLU A 13 -9.93 2.29 -22.36
CA GLU A 13 -10.68 3.28 -23.14
C GLU A 13 -12.15 3.35 -22.68
N SER A 14 -12.76 2.22 -22.36
CA SER A 14 -14.12 2.15 -21.83
C SER A 14 -14.23 2.87 -20.48
N ALA A 15 -13.28 2.69 -19.59
CA ALA A 15 -13.23 3.38 -18.30
C ALA A 15 -12.97 4.88 -18.47
N GLN A 16 -12.08 5.28 -19.39
CA GLN A 16 -11.83 6.69 -19.70
C GLN A 16 -13.11 7.39 -20.19
N THR A 17 -13.81 6.78 -21.14
CA THR A 17 -15.06 7.32 -21.67
C THR A 17 -16.13 7.44 -20.60
N TYR A 18 -16.33 6.40 -19.81
CA TYR A 18 -17.29 6.40 -18.72
C TYR A 18 -16.98 7.47 -17.66
N LEU A 19 -15.73 7.58 -17.24
CA LEU A 19 -15.30 8.57 -16.25
C LEU A 19 -15.42 10.00 -16.80
N ALA A 20 -15.05 10.23 -18.07
CA ALA A 20 -15.22 11.53 -18.73
C ALA A 20 -16.71 11.94 -18.81
N ASP A 21 -17.60 11.00 -19.13
CA ASP A 21 -19.05 11.23 -19.14
C ASP A 21 -19.60 11.54 -17.74
N LEU A 22 -19.07 10.89 -16.71
CA LEU A 22 -19.43 11.19 -15.32
C LEU A 22 -18.99 12.59 -14.91
N LEU A 23 -17.78 13.01 -15.30
CA LEU A 23 -17.25 14.34 -15.00
C LEU A 23 -18.06 15.42 -15.73
N ALA A 24 -18.45 15.18 -16.99
CA ALA A 24 -19.25 16.10 -17.78
C ALA A 24 -20.66 16.36 -17.20
N LYS A 25 -21.17 15.46 -16.38
CA LYS A 25 -22.47 15.58 -15.70
C LYS A 25 -22.40 16.33 -14.38
N GLN A 26 -21.22 16.65 -13.89
CA GLN A 26 -21.06 17.44 -12.67
C GLN A 26 -21.37 18.91 -12.91
N ASP A 27 -22.03 19.55 -11.94
CA ASP A 27 -22.14 21.00 -11.91
C ASP A 27 -20.72 21.56 -11.68
N ASP A 28 -20.31 22.62 -12.41
CA ASP A 28 -18.94 23.13 -12.35
C ASP A 28 -17.88 22.14 -12.91
N ASN A 29 -18.09 21.65 -14.10
CA ASN A 29 -17.20 20.65 -14.73
C ASN A 29 -15.92 21.23 -15.35
N GLU A 30 -15.69 22.53 -15.32
CA GLU A 30 -14.47 23.14 -15.89
C GLU A 30 -13.22 22.68 -15.11
N GLY A 31 -12.37 21.88 -15.78
CA GLY A 31 -11.09 21.41 -15.23
C GLY A 31 -11.21 20.34 -14.14
N ILE A 32 -12.43 19.80 -13.92
CA ILE A 32 -12.60 18.68 -12.98
C ILE A 32 -11.92 17.43 -13.53
N GLY A 33 -11.23 16.70 -12.67
CA GLY A 33 -10.61 15.42 -12.96
C GLY A 33 -10.99 14.35 -11.94
N ILE A 34 -10.27 13.25 -12.00
CA ILE A 34 -10.32 12.21 -10.98
C ILE A 34 -9.02 12.21 -10.18
N ARG A 35 -9.10 11.80 -8.92
CA ARG A 35 -7.95 11.51 -8.09
C ARG A 35 -7.97 10.04 -7.67
N VAL A 36 -6.88 9.33 -7.96
CA VAL A 36 -6.72 7.90 -7.65
C VAL A 36 -5.74 7.76 -6.50
N PHE A 37 -6.14 7.04 -5.48
CA PHE A 37 -5.31 6.79 -4.30
C PHE A 37 -5.67 5.45 -3.66
N VAL A 38 -4.77 4.95 -2.81
CA VAL A 38 -5.00 3.74 -2.01
C VAL A 38 -5.23 4.14 -0.56
N SER A 39 -6.40 3.82 -0.05
CA SER A 39 -6.73 3.94 1.36
C SER A 39 -6.14 2.76 2.11
N GLN A 40 -5.55 2.99 3.29
CA GLN A 40 -4.90 1.97 4.11
C GLN A 40 -3.89 1.12 3.32
N ALA A 41 -3.11 1.77 2.44
CA ALA A 41 -2.13 1.12 1.59
C ALA A 41 -1.18 0.22 2.39
N GLY A 42 -0.85 -0.95 1.85
CA GLY A 42 0.03 -1.92 2.49
C GLY A 42 -0.61 -2.73 3.63
N THR A 43 -1.92 -2.62 3.82
CA THR A 43 -2.65 -3.42 4.81
C THR A 43 -3.64 -4.38 4.14
N PRO A 44 -4.13 -5.43 4.84
CA PRO A 44 -5.18 -6.30 4.31
C PRO A 44 -6.47 -5.56 3.95
N GLN A 45 -6.71 -4.38 4.55
CA GLN A 45 -7.87 -3.52 4.33
C GLN A 45 -7.64 -2.46 3.24
N ALA A 46 -6.52 -2.56 2.51
CA ALA A 46 -6.22 -1.61 1.44
C ALA A 46 -7.29 -1.62 0.35
N GLU A 47 -7.77 -0.43 0.03
CA GLU A 47 -8.76 -0.20 -1.02
C GLU A 47 -8.28 0.88 -1.97
N THR A 48 -8.35 0.61 -3.26
CA THR A 48 -8.08 1.62 -4.30
C THR A 48 -9.32 2.43 -4.55
N CYS A 49 -9.21 3.73 -4.37
CA CYS A 49 -10.31 4.68 -4.44
C CYS A 49 -10.13 5.62 -5.65
N ILE A 50 -11.26 5.98 -6.26
CA ILE A 50 -11.35 7.06 -7.26
C ILE A 50 -12.32 8.10 -6.72
N ALA A 51 -11.89 9.34 -6.66
CA ALA A 51 -12.70 10.47 -6.23
C ALA A 51 -12.68 11.57 -7.30
N TYR A 52 -13.70 12.43 -7.30
CA TYR A 52 -13.64 13.67 -8.07
C TYR A 52 -12.54 14.58 -7.51
N CYS A 53 -11.88 15.30 -8.38
CA CYS A 53 -10.84 16.28 -8.04
C CYS A 53 -11.11 17.57 -8.79
N ARG A 54 -11.53 18.59 -8.06
CA ARG A 54 -11.71 19.94 -8.64
C ARG A 54 -10.37 20.66 -8.72
N PRO A 55 -10.24 21.65 -9.61
CA PRO A 55 -9.05 22.47 -9.66
C PRO A 55 -8.71 23.07 -8.29
N GLY A 56 -7.50 22.79 -7.80
CA GLY A 56 -7.02 23.23 -6.48
C GLY A 56 -7.22 22.21 -5.34
N GLU A 57 -7.91 21.09 -5.58
CA GLU A 57 -8.02 19.98 -4.61
C GLU A 57 -6.89 18.96 -4.76
N GLU A 58 -6.16 18.97 -5.87
CA GLU A 58 -4.98 18.14 -6.07
C GLU A 58 -3.86 18.53 -5.09
N LYS A 59 -3.14 17.54 -4.62
CA LYS A 59 -1.95 17.78 -3.77
C LYS A 59 -0.76 18.17 -4.64
N PRO A 60 0.16 19.03 -4.14
CA PRO A 60 1.36 19.41 -4.88
C PRO A 60 2.25 18.25 -5.29
N THR A 61 2.13 17.12 -4.61
CA THR A 61 2.88 15.89 -4.86
C THR A 61 2.18 14.92 -5.79
N ASP A 62 0.92 15.17 -6.15
CA ASP A 62 0.16 14.29 -7.02
C ASP A 62 0.76 14.27 -8.44
N VAL A 63 0.82 13.09 -9.04
CA VAL A 63 1.26 12.93 -10.43
C VAL A 63 0.06 13.14 -11.35
N ARG A 64 0.13 14.17 -12.19
CA ARG A 64 -0.91 14.50 -13.17
C ARG A 64 -0.70 13.73 -14.47
N LYS A 65 -1.76 13.08 -14.96
CA LYS A 65 -1.82 12.49 -16.30
C LYS A 65 -3.09 12.93 -17.04
N GLU A 66 -2.96 13.16 -18.34
CA GLU A 66 -4.08 13.42 -19.23
C GLU A 66 -4.32 12.20 -20.13
N TYR A 67 -5.54 11.72 -20.12
CA TYR A 67 -6.04 10.70 -21.02
C TYR A 67 -7.00 11.37 -22.03
N SER A 68 -7.57 10.61 -22.95
CA SER A 68 -8.49 11.13 -23.95
C SER A 68 -9.76 11.71 -23.29
N GLY A 69 -9.74 13.01 -23.00
CA GLY A 69 -10.85 13.73 -22.36
C GLY A 69 -10.98 13.50 -20.84
N LEU A 70 -10.01 12.85 -20.19
CA LEU A 70 -10.00 12.58 -18.77
C LEU A 70 -8.71 13.11 -18.15
N LEU A 71 -8.84 13.98 -17.15
CA LEU A 71 -7.74 14.42 -16.32
C LEU A 71 -7.67 13.56 -15.05
N ALA A 72 -6.50 13.01 -14.76
CA ALA A 72 -6.30 12.14 -13.61
C ALA A 72 -5.09 12.59 -12.78
N TYR A 73 -5.26 12.56 -11.46
CA TYR A 73 -4.24 12.80 -10.46
C TYR A 73 -4.00 11.52 -9.67
N PHE A 74 -2.74 11.15 -9.51
CA PHE A 74 -2.34 9.97 -8.75
C PHE A 74 -1.59 10.40 -7.50
N ASP A 75 -2.06 9.94 -6.35
CA ASP A 75 -1.43 10.24 -5.07
C ASP A 75 -0.02 9.66 -5.00
N ALA A 76 0.97 10.50 -4.76
CA ALA A 76 2.38 10.08 -4.76
C ALA A 76 2.69 9.02 -3.70
N ALA A 77 2.05 9.08 -2.53
CA ALA A 77 2.24 8.08 -1.48
C ALA A 77 1.63 6.72 -1.86
N SER A 78 0.65 6.71 -2.76
CA SER A 78 -0.01 5.50 -3.25
C SER A 78 0.72 4.87 -4.45
N GLU A 79 1.71 5.56 -5.01
CA GLU A 79 2.41 5.14 -6.24
C GLU A 79 2.91 3.67 -6.21
N PRO A 80 3.65 3.20 -5.18
CA PRO A 80 4.15 1.83 -5.13
C PRO A 80 3.05 0.78 -5.07
N TYR A 81 1.86 1.17 -4.63
CA TYR A 81 0.68 0.30 -4.45
C TYR A 81 -0.25 0.30 -5.67
N LEU A 82 -0.06 1.26 -6.58
CA LEU A 82 -0.86 1.42 -7.81
C LEU A 82 -0.16 0.86 -9.05
N ASP A 83 1.06 0.37 -8.91
CA ASP A 83 1.78 -0.25 -10.03
C ASP A 83 1.00 -1.45 -10.56
N GLU A 84 0.95 -1.60 -11.89
CA GLU A 84 0.15 -2.60 -12.61
C GLU A 84 -1.36 -2.55 -12.33
N ALA A 85 -1.87 -1.47 -11.72
CA ALA A 85 -3.30 -1.32 -11.52
C ALA A 85 -4.03 -1.12 -12.86
N VAL A 86 -5.22 -1.72 -12.95
CA VAL A 86 -6.11 -1.61 -14.11
C VAL A 86 -7.46 -1.10 -13.65
N VAL A 87 -7.89 0.01 -14.24
CA VAL A 87 -9.25 0.54 -14.11
C VAL A 87 -9.99 0.19 -15.39
N ASP A 88 -11.06 -0.58 -15.27
CA ASP A 88 -11.86 -1.05 -16.39
C ASP A 88 -13.35 -0.78 -16.17
N PHE A 89 -14.10 -0.61 -17.26
CA PHE A 89 -15.53 -0.44 -17.22
C PHE A 89 -16.20 -1.45 -18.17
N ALA A 90 -17.10 -2.25 -17.61
CA ALA A 90 -17.88 -3.22 -18.34
C ALA A 90 -19.37 -2.88 -18.25
N GLU A 91 -20.06 -2.80 -19.39
CA GLU A 91 -21.51 -2.72 -19.45
C GLU A 91 -22.12 -4.12 -19.41
N ASP A 92 -23.14 -4.29 -18.59
CA ASP A 92 -23.97 -5.46 -18.55
C ASP A 92 -25.46 -5.09 -18.72
N ARG A 93 -26.35 -6.10 -18.66
CA ARG A 93 -27.80 -5.90 -18.85
C ARG A 93 -28.46 -5.09 -17.72
N MET A 94 -27.78 -4.88 -16.62
CA MET A 94 -28.25 -4.18 -15.43
C MET A 94 -27.61 -2.80 -15.24
N GLY A 95 -26.74 -2.41 -16.16
CA GLY A 95 -25.97 -1.16 -16.13
C GLY A 95 -24.48 -1.42 -16.29
N GLY A 96 -23.65 -0.41 -16.05
CA GLY A 96 -22.20 -0.52 -16.14
C GLY A 96 -21.55 -0.64 -14.76
N GLN A 97 -20.45 -1.38 -14.70
CA GLN A 97 -19.65 -1.54 -13.51
C GLN A 97 -18.21 -1.10 -13.77
N LEU A 98 -17.76 -0.13 -12.98
CA LEU A 98 -16.35 0.25 -12.90
C LEU A 98 -15.63 -0.73 -11.97
N THR A 99 -14.59 -1.37 -12.46
CA THR A 99 -13.76 -2.29 -11.67
C THR A 99 -12.34 -1.77 -11.59
N ILE A 100 -11.73 -1.90 -10.42
CA ILE A 100 -10.34 -1.53 -10.18
C ILE A 100 -9.63 -2.77 -9.66
N LYS A 101 -8.61 -3.20 -10.42
CA LYS A 101 -7.71 -4.28 -10.02
C LYS A 101 -6.36 -3.65 -9.71
N ALA A 102 -5.95 -3.66 -8.46
CA ALA A 102 -4.67 -3.14 -8.00
C ALA A 102 -3.94 -4.26 -7.25
N PRO A 103 -3.15 -5.09 -7.95
CA PRO A 103 -2.53 -6.28 -7.37
C PRO A 103 -1.56 -5.97 -6.23
N HIS A 104 -0.99 -4.76 -6.23
CA HIS A 104 -0.01 -4.32 -5.25
C HIS A 104 -0.59 -3.41 -4.15
N SER A 105 -1.92 -3.20 -4.10
CA SER A 105 -2.54 -2.31 -3.11
C SER A 105 -2.30 -2.74 -1.66
N LYS A 106 -2.24 -4.03 -1.40
CA LYS A 106 -1.97 -4.61 -0.08
C LYS A 106 -0.49 -4.82 0.19
N VAL A 107 0.28 -5.04 -0.87
CA VAL A 107 1.71 -5.31 -0.83
C VAL A 107 2.35 -4.52 -1.96
N PRO A 108 3.22 -3.54 -1.69
CA PRO A 108 3.78 -2.68 -2.73
C PRO A 108 4.63 -3.47 -3.72
N HIS A 109 4.63 -3.04 -4.97
CA HIS A 109 5.61 -3.56 -5.94
C HIS A 109 6.99 -3.07 -5.57
N ILE A 110 7.90 -3.98 -5.31
CA ILE A 110 9.28 -3.69 -4.98
C ILE A 110 10.25 -4.36 -5.95
N ASN A 111 11.31 -3.62 -6.21
CA ASN A 111 12.45 -4.08 -6.98
C ASN A 111 13.73 -4.00 -6.11
N PRO A 112 14.87 -4.52 -6.58
CA PRO A 112 16.12 -4.49 -5.83
C PRO A 112 16.62 -3.09 -5.46
N ASP A 113 16.20 -2.06 -6.21
CA ASP A 113 16.60 -0.66 -6.02
C ASP A 113 15.62 0.12 -5.12
N SER A 114 14.50 -0.50 -4.72
CA SER A 114 13.54 0.12 -3.78
C SER A 114 14.20 0.41 -2.44
N PRO A 115 13.78 1.46 -1.72
CA PRO A 115 14.25 1.76 -0.37
C PRO A 115 14.18 0.54 0.56
N LEU A 116 15.13 0.42 1.47
CA LEU A 116 15.20 -0.72 2.40
C LEU A 116 13.92 -0.83 3.24
N GLU A 117 13.34 0.31 3.64
CA GLU A 117 12.07 0.38 4.36
C GLU A 117 10.92 -0.30 3.60
N ASP A 118 10.77 0.01 2.30
CA ASP A 118 9.72 -0.59 1.46
C ASP A 118 9.94 -2.09 1.29
N ARG A 119 11.19 -2.51 1.15
CA ARG A 119 11.57 -3.92 1.02
C ARG A 119 11.33 -4.71 2.30
N ILE A 120 11.59 -4.12 3.47
CA ILE A 120 11.27 -4.72 4.77
C ILE A 120 9.75 -4.86 4.91
N ASN A 121 8.99 -3.80 4.65
CA ASN A 121 7.54 -3.81 4.72
C ASN A 121 6.95 -4.88 3.79
N TYR A 122 7.50 -5.03 2.60
CA TYR A 122 7.10 -6.10 1.68
C TYR A 122 7.27 -7.49 2.29
N VAL A 123 8.43 -7.80 2.83
CA VAL A 123 8.69 -9.12 3.45
C VAL A 123 7.77 -9.34 4.64
N LEU A 124 7.57 -8.32 5.47
CA LEU A 124 6.65 -8.40 6.61
C LEU A 124 5.22 -8.70 6.16
N HIS A 125 4.70 -8.00 5.16
CA HIS A 125 3.31 -8.15 4.72
C HIS A 125 3.08 -9.38 3.85
N SER A 126 4.06 -9.78 3.02
CA SER A 126 3.90 -10.90 2.08
C SER A 126 4.25 -12.25 2.66
N GLN A 127 5.20 -12.33 3.60
CA GLN A 127 5.74 -13.59 4.09
C GLN A 127 5.55 -13.79 5.59
N VAL A 128 5.69 -12.75 6.39
CA VAL A 128 5.70 -12.86 7.85
C VAL A 128 4.29 -12.74 8.43
N ASN A 129 3.60 -11.64 8.17
CA ASN A 129 2.29 -11.38 8.75
C ASN A 129 1.19 -12.38 8.38
N PRO A 130 1.14 -12.98 7.18
CA PRO A 130 0.19 -14.04 6.88
C PRO A 130 0.33 -15.25 7.80
N GLY A 131 1.57 -15.62 8.16
CA GLY A 131 1.85 -16.67 9.13
C GLY A 131 1.44 -16.28 10.55
N LEU A 132 1.73 -15.07 10.96
CA LEU A 132 1.40 -14.55 12.29
C LEU A 132 -0.11 -14.35 12.50
N ALA A 133 -0.83 -13.95 11.45
CA ALA A 133 -2.28 -13.71 11.52
C ALA A 133 -3.07 -14.96 11.93
N SER A 134 -2.60 -16.16 11.57
CA SER A 134 -3.22 -17.43 11.99
C SER A 134 -3.17 -17.63 13.51
N HIS A 135 -2.29 -16.93 14.19
CA HIS A 135 -2.11 -16.93 15.64
C HIS A 135 -2.57 -15.62 16.30
N GLY A 136 -3.24 -14.74 15.55
CA GLY A 136 -3.72 -13.45 16.04
C GLY A 136 -2.63 -12.39 16.23
N GLY A 137 -1.43 -12.62 15.69
CA GLY A 137 -0.29 -11.73 15.79
C GLY A 137 -0.05 -10.90 14.53
N MET A 138 0.71 -9.82 14.69
CA MET A 138 1.17 -8.95 13.62
C MET A 138 2.52 -8.34 14.01
N VAL A 139 3.36 -8.07 13.01
CA VAL A 139 4.59 -7.30 13.18
C VAL A 139 4.64 -6.14 12.19
N SER A 140 5.11 -5.00 12.63
CA SER A 140 5.30 -3.80 11.82
C SER A 140 6.69 -3.23 11.99
N LEU A 141 7.18 -2.56 10.94
CA LEU A 141 8.41 -1.77 11.00
C LEU A 141 8.11 -0.43 11.67
N VAL A 142 8.91 -0.05 12.65
CA VAL A 142 8.84 1.25 13.31
C VAL A 142 9.81 2.24 12.66
N GLU A 143 11.07 1.84 12.54
CA GLU A 143 12.12 2.65 11.92
C GLU A 143 13.31 1.77 11.51
N ILE A 144 14.24 2.36 10.78
CA ILE A 144 15.55 1.77 10.50
C ILE A 144 16.60 2.63 11.20
N VAL A 145 17.41 2.02 12.03
CA VAL A 145 18.50 2.70 12.73
C VAL A 145 19.84 2.19 12.22
N GLU A 146 20.89 3.00 12.39
CA GLU A 146 22.26 2.65 11.99
C GLU A 146 22.37 2.22 10.49
N GLU A 147 21.42 2.68 9.64
CA GLU A 147 21.28 2.42 8.20
C GLU A 147 20.87 0.99 7.82
N ASP A 148 20.99 0.00 8.71
CA ASP A 148 20.82 -1.42 8.37
C ASP A 148 20.25 -2.30 9.51
N ILE A 149 19.71 -1.68 10.57
CA ILE A 149 19.03 -2.39 11.65
C ILE A 149 17.54 -2.02 11.65
N ALA A 150 16.67 -3.00 11.44
CA ALA A 150 15.23 -2.81 11.50
C ALA A 150 14.73 -2.86 12.94
N VAL A 151 14.00 -1.83 13.33
CA VAL A 151 13.31 -1.76 14.62
C VAL A 151 11.85 -2.18 14.39
N LEU A 152 11.45 -3.30 14.98
CA LEU A 152 10.15 -3.89 14.80
C LEU A 152 9.30 -3.76 16.07
N GLN A 153 7.99 -3.68 15.87
CA GLN A 153 6.99 -3.76 16.92
C GLN A 153 6.07 -4.95 16.67
N PHE A 154 5.94 -5.80 17.67
CA PHE A 154 5.00 -6.94 17.65
C PHE A 154 3.70 -6.53 18.32
N GLY A 155 2.58 -6.86 17.68
CA GLY A 155 1.22 -6.54 18.14
C GLY A 155 0.28 -7.73 18.01
N GLY A 156 -0.95 -7.59 18.56
CA GLY A 156 -1.96 -8.65 18.57
C GLY A 156 -1.98 -9.48 19.84
N GLY A 157 -2.56 -10.68 19.79
CA GLY A 157 -2.82 -11.57 20.95
C GLY A 157 -1.60 -12.18 21.66
N TRP A 158 -0.40 -11.67 21.40
CA TRP A 158 0.88 -12.22 21.88
C TRP A 158 1.29 -11.74 23.26
N GLN A 159 0.50 -10.87 23.88
CA GLN A 159 0.77 -10.35 25.22
C GLN A 159 0.51 -11.45 26.25
N GLY A 160 1.52 -12.22 26.59
CA GLY A 160 1.44 -13.18 27.71
C GLY A 160 2.10 -14.55 27.58
N CYS A 161 2.62 -14.94 26.42
CA CYS A 161 3.30 -16.24 26.25
C CYS A 161 4.80 -16.09 25.95
N GLY A 162 5.60 -15.83 26.95
CA GLY A 162 7.04 -15.53 26.82
C GLY A 162 7.92 -16.58 26.13
N MET A 163 7.45 -17.82 25.92
CA MET A 163 8.20 -18.86 25.19
C MET A 163 7.88 -18.90 23.69
N VAL A 164 6.67 -18.54 23.30
CA VAL A 164 6.27 -18.47 21.90
C VAL A 164 6.87 -17.23 21.23
N ASP A 165 7.06 -16.19 22.02
CA ASP A 165 7.60 -14.89 21.60
C ASP A 165 9.03 -15.00 21.05
N MET A 166 9.90 -15.75 21.69
CA MET A 166 11.30 -15.90 21.31
C MET A 166 11.47 -16.67 19.99
N THR A 167 10.77 -17.77 19.80
CA THR A 167 10.87 -18.59 18.57
C THR A 167 10.35 -17.85 17.35
N LEU A 168 9.34 -17.02 17.54
CA LEU A 168 8.77 -16.22 16.44
C LEU A 168 9.61 -15.03 16.09
N LYS A 169 10.17 -14.33 17.09
CA LYS A 169 11.14 -13.26 16.84
C LYS A 169 12.34 -13.78 16.08
N ASP A 170 12.90 -14.91 16.47
CA ASP A 170 14.01 -15.57 15.78
C ASP A 170 13.60 -15.95 14.33
N GLY A 171 12.38 -16.41 14.14
CA GLY A 171 11.83 -16.73 12.82
C GLY A 171 11.66 -15.51 11.93
N VAL A 172 11.16 -14.41 12.48
CA VAL A 172 10.99 -13.13 11.76
C VAL A 172 12.34 -12.55 11.40
N GLU A 173 13.27 -12.47 12.35
CA GLU A 173 14.62 -12.01 12.13
C GLU A 173 15.33 -12.81 11.05
N LYS A 174 15.28 -14.14 11.15
CA LYS A 174 15.87 -15.04 10.15
C LYS A 174 15.29 -14.81 8.76
N THR A 175 13.96 -14.69 8.64
CA THR A 175 13.30 -14.44 7.35
C THR A 175 13.75 -13.12 6.75
N LEU A 176 13.82 -12.05 7.55
CA LEU A 176 14.25 -10.74 7.09
C LEU A 176 15.71 -10.75 6.64
N LEU A 177 16.62 -11.35 7.41
CA LEU A 177 18.04 -11.42 7.07
C LEU A 177 18.32 -12.29 5.83
N GLU A 178 17.57 -13.36 5.65
CA GLU A 178 17.67 -14.22 4.45
C GLU A 178 17.17 -13.51 3.18
N GLN A 179 16.08 -12.76 3.27
CA GLN A 179 15.48 -12.06 2.14
C GLN A 179 16.16 -10.73 1.82
N LEU A 180 16.77 -10.11 2.80
CA LEU A 180 17.36 -8.77 2.71
C LEU A 180 18.81 -8.78 3.20
N PRO A 181 19.77 -9.19 2.36
CA PRO A 181 21.18 -9.28 2.74
C PRO A 181 21.83 -7.95 3.18
N GLN A 182 21.17 -6.81 2.89
CA GLN A 182 21.59 -5.48 3.31
C GLN A 182 21.31 -5.24 4.80
N LEU A 183 20.30 -5.94 5.36
CA LEU A 183 19.94 -5.83 6.76
C LEU A 183 20.95 -6.56 7.62
N LYS A 184 21.45 -5.91 8.67
CA LYS A 184 22.43 -6.50 9.59
C LYS A 184 21.84 -7.00 10.89
N GLY A 185 20.65 -6.55 11.24
CA GLY A 185 20.00 -6.99 12.46
C GLY A 185 18.57 -6.49 12.60
N VAL A 186 17.90 -7.02 13.61
CA VAL A 186 16.53 -6.68 13.97
C VAL A 186 16.49 -6.37 15.47
N ARG A 187 15.81 -5.28 15.84
CA ARG A 187 15.52 -4.93 17.25
C ARG A 187 14.02 -4.93 17.48
N ASP A 188 13.61 -5.38 18.64
CA ASP A 188 12.22 -5.34 19.07
C ASP A 188 12.03 -4.23 20.11
N VAL A 189 11.04 -3.37 19.84
CA VAL A 189 10.64 -2.29 20.77
C VAL A 189 9.29 -2.55 21.41
N THR A 190 8.75 -3.77 21.29
CA THR A 190 7.49 -4.11 21.93
C THR A 190 7.63 -3.98 23.45
N ASP A 191 6.78 -3.18 24.06
CA ASP A 191 6.74 -3.02 25.51
C ASP A 191 6.13 -4.26 26.17
N HIS A 192 6.97 -5.14 26.64
CA HIS A 192 6.58 -6.36 27.37
C HIS A 192 6.20 -6.10 28.83
N SER A 193 6.25 -4.85 29.30
CA SER A 193 5.95 -4.48 30.68
C SER A 193 4.45 -4.32 30.97
N ASN A 194 3.60 -4.30 29.95
CA ASN A 194 2.16 -4.07 30.11
C ASN A 194 1.40 -5.40 30.23
N THR A 195 1.38 -5.96 31.43
CA THR A 195 0.64 -7.18 31.78
C THR A 195 -0.81 -6.91 32.28
N GLU A 196 -1.37 -5.73 32.01
CA GLU A 196 -2.66 -5.32 32.56
C GLU A 196 -3.90 -5.96 31.94
N ASN A 197 -3.78 -6.83 30.94
CA ASN A 197 -4.93 -7.55 30.33
C ASN A 197 -4.71 -9.06 30.20
N ALA A 198 -4.03 -9.68 31.14
CA ALA A 198 -4.00 -11.13 31.23
C ALA A 198 -5.17 -11.62 32.08
N PHE A 199 -6.30 -11.96 31.43
CA PHE A 199 -7.36 -12.81 32.00
C PHE A 199 -7.62 -13.98 31.08
#